data_40ca00b05a4757c8b91dc4d7b75b98dd
#
_entry.id   40ca00b05a4757c8b91dc4d7b75b98dd
#
_cell.length_a   1.000
_cell.length_b   1.000
_cell.length_c   1.000
_cell.angle_alpha   90.00
_cell.angle_beta   90.00
_cell.angle_gamma   90.00
#
_symmetry.space_group_name_H-M   'P 1'
#
loop_
_entity.id
_entity.type
_entity.pdbx_description
1 polymer ?
#
loop_
_entity_poly.entity_id
_entity_poly.type
_entity_poly.pdbx_seq_one_letter_code
_entity_poly.pdbx_strand_id
1 'polypeptide(L)'
;PNLIRNFIRKRIVSESVLLPFFYPDEGEFESFQEGYRLVSRKTGEELADDAPGQWRKSWRVIARNGMDDPFFVDFALEDASPVYFAYHGAGSWEPIKVADGIVKFEEILTALAALEAPYSLDAIAPLADLNNEFYRELADDYTQKDEAREEPEYKYFSVFIEDLGSDKVKTLVFLKKIFEDESFAATKGRAQNLPLCVFSGIEELALPLQDKLASLGVKFHVREITFSELIARHG
;
A
#
# COMPACT_ATOMS: atom_id res chain seq x y z
N PRO A 1 -19.01 0.05 -16.77
CA PRO A 1 -18.97 -1.08 -17.71
C PRO A 1 -18.78 -2.40 -16.96
N ASN A 2 -19.43 -3.48 -17.43
CA ASN A 2 -19.41 -4.77 -16.72
C ASN A 2 -18.01 -5.43 -16.70
N LEU A 3 -17.22 -5.22 -17.76
CA LEU A 3 -15.86 -5.78 -17.85
C LEU A 3 -14.96 -5.23 -16.73
N ILE A 4 -14.96 -3.93 -16.51
CA ILE A 4 -14.16 -3.28 -15.45
C ILE A 4 -14.57 -3.79 -14.07
N ARG A 5 -15.87 -3.89 -13.80
CA ARG A 5 -16.37 -4.40 -12.52
C ARG A 5 -15.94 -5.86 -12.29
N ASN A 6 -16.00 -6.68 -13.32
CA ASN A 6 -15.56 -8.08 -13.23
C ASN A 6 -14.06 -8.20 -12.98
N PHE A 7 -13.25 -7.38 -13.66
CA PHE A 7 -11.81 -7.30 -13.43
C PHE A 7 -11.49 -6.91 -11.98
N ILE A 8 -12.09 -5.81 -11.49
CA ILE A 8 -11.87 -5.34 -10.11
C ILE A 8 -12.22 -6.42 -9.08
N ARG A 9 -13.31 -7.18 -9.29
CA ARG A 9 -13.71 -8.27 -8.38
C ARG A 9 -12.73 -9.43 -8.33
N LYS A 10 -11.99 -9.69 -9.40
CA LYS A 10 -11.00 -10.79 -9.44
C LYS A 10 -9.78 -10.53 -8.58
N ARG A 11 -9.41 -9.26 -8.36
CA ARG A 11 -8.28 -8.85 -7.50
C ARG A 11 -7.03 -9.68 -7.75
N ILE A 12 -6.56 -9.73 -8.99
CA ILE A 12 -5.37 -10.47 -9.36
C ILE A 12 -4.16 -9.74 -8.78
N VAL A 13 -3.46 -10.38 -7.86
CA VAL A 13 -2.27 -9.85 -7.18
C VAL A 13 -1.10 -10.76 -7.51
N SER A 14 0.07 -10.17 -7.67
CA SER A 14 1.36 -10.86 -7.87
C SER A 14 2.38 -10.38 -6.84
N GLU A 15 3.56 -10.97 -6.85
CA GLU A 15 4.64 -10.58 -5.93
C GLU A 15 5.34 -9.26 -6.31
N SER A 16 5.15 -8.76 -7.53
CA SER A 16 5.76 -7.50 -7.95
C SER A 16 5.01 -6.29 -7.39
N VAL A 17 5.76 -5.37 -6.76
CA VAL A 17 5.22 -4.10 -6.27
C VAL A 17 4.78 -3.15 -7.38
N LEU A 18 5.22 -3.39 -8.62
CA LEU A 18 4.86 -2.61 -9.81
C LEU A 18 3.49 -3.00 -10.36
N LEU A 19 3.00 -4.21 -10.06
CA LEU A 19 1.72 -4.70 -10.55
C LEU A 19 0.55 -4.31 -9.64
N PRO A 20 -0.71 -4.39 -10.11
CA PRO A 20 -1.89 -4.08 -9.32
C PRO A 20 -1.90 -4.82 -7.98
N PHE A 21 -2.04 -4.06 -6.91
CA PHE A 21 -2.13 -4.57 -5.55
C PHE A 21 -3.40 -4.11 -4.83
N PHE A 22 -3.77 -2.83 -4.98
CA PHE A 22 -4.98 -2.25 -4.41
C PHE A 22 -6.07 -2.16 -5.46
N TYR A 23 -7.26 -2.63 -5.11
CA TYR A 23 -8.46 -2.58 -5.93
C TYR A 23 -9.60 -1.95 -5.14
N PRO A 24 -10.47 -1.14 -5.77
CA PRO A 24 -11.63 -0.59 -5.08
C PRO A 24 -12.59 -1.68 -4.62
N ASP A 25 -13.20 -1.50 -3.46
CA ASP A 25 -14.32 -2.33 -3.01
C ASP A 25 -15.61 -1.99 -3.75
N GLU A 26 -16.58 -2.91 -3.67
CA GLU A 26 -17.91 -2.69 -4.29
C GLU A 26 -18.58 -1.52 -3.56
N GLY A 27 -18.86 -0.45 -4.30
CA GLY A 27 -19.40 0.80 -3.76
C GLY A 27 -18.35 1.87 -3.44
N GLU A 28 -17.06 1.56 -3.45
CA GLU A 28 -15.98 2.52 -3.18
C GLU A 28 -15.26 3.03 -4.44
N PHE A 29 -15.76 2.67 -5.62
CA PHE A 29 -15.12 3.06 -6.89
C PHE A 29 -14.91 4.57 -7.02
N GLU A 30 -15.86 5.40 -6.56
CA GLU A 30 -15.71 6.86 -6.60
C GLU A 30 -14.70 7.39 -5.55
N SER A 31 -14.63 6.80 -4.37
CA SER A 31 -13.61 7.18 -3.38
C SER A 31 -12.21 6.80 -3.83
N PHE A 32 -12.09 5.74 -4.62
CA PHE A 32 -10.82 5.31 -5.19
C PHE A 32 -10.26 6.30 -6.24
N GLN A 33 -11.07 7.30 -6.67
CA GLN A 33 -10.64 8.37 -7.57
C GLN A 33 -10.07 9.60 -6.83
N GLU A 34 -10.07 9.61 -5.49
CA GLU A 34 -9.48 10.70 -4.70
C GLU A 34 -7.96 10.75 -4.93
N GLY A 35 -7.42 11.96 -5.03
CA GLY A 35 -6.02 12.20 -5.39
C GLY A 35 -5.71 12.17 -6.89
N TYR A 36 -6.63 11.70 -7.73
CA TYR A 36 -6.50 11.66 -9.19
C TYR A 36 -7.53 12.57 -9.85
N ARG A 37 -8.79 12.13 -9.92
CA ARG A 37 -9.90 12.89 -10.49
C ARG A 37 -10.53 13.86 -9.49
N LEU A 38 -10.60 13.47 -8.23
CA LEU A 38 -11.28 14.21 -7.17
C LEU A 38 -10.27 14.65 -6.09
N VAL A 39 -10.42 15.87 -5.59
CA VAL A 39 -9.74 16.31 -4.36
C VAL A 39 -10.32 15.53 -3.18
N SER A 40 -11.65 15.44 -3.11
CA SER A 40 -12.36 14.68 -2.09
C SER A 40 -13.75 14.28 -2.58
N ARG A 41 -14.14 13.02 -2.31
CA ARG A 41 -15.49 12.53 -2.54
C ARG A 41 -16.55 13.35 -1.76
N LYS A 42 -16.20 13.84 -0.57
CA LYS A 42 -17.14 14.59 0.29
C LYS A 42 -17.53 15.93 -0.31
N THR A 43 -16.59 16.61 -0.95
CA THR A 43 -16.82 17.92 -1.57
C THR A 43 -17.25 17.80 -3.04
N GLY A 44 -16.91 16.69 -3.71
CA GLY A 44 -17.08 16.53 -5.15
C GLY A 44 -16.21 17.47 -6.00
N GLU A 45 -15.23 18.12 -5.36
CA GLU A 45 -14.29 19.02 -6.02
C GLU A 45 -13.42 18.22 -7.00
N GLU A 46 -13.43 18.62 -8.27
CA GLU A 46 -12.64 17.96 -9.31
C GLU A 46 -11.20 18.46 -9.29
N LEU A 47 -10.25 17.51 -9.32
CA LEU A 47 -8.83 17.73 -9.52
C LEU A 47 -8.45 17.59 -11.00
N ALA A 48 -9.26 16.85 -11.76
CA ALA A 48 -9.00 16.55 -13.17
C ALA A 48 -9.21 17.77 -14.07
N ASP A 49 -8.28 17.93 -15.03
CA ASP A 49 -8.34 18.93 -16.10
C ASP A 49 -7.89 18.25 -17.41
N ASP A 50 -8.44 18.69 -18.56
CA ASP A 50 -8.07 18.16 -19.88
C ASP A 50 -6.83 18.86 -20.47
N ALA A 51 -6.14 19.71 -19.71
CA ALA A 51 -4.88 20.33 -20.10
C ALA A 51 -3.74 19.28 -20.23
N PRO A 52 -2.74 19.50 -21.07
CA PRO A 52 -1.60 18.60 -21.22
C PRO A 52 -0.90 18.31 -19.89
N GLY A 53 -0.60 17.04 -19.61
CA GLY A 53 0.06 16.60 -18.38
C GLY A 53 -0.84 16.55 -17.15
N GLN A 54 -2.11 16.90 -17.28
CA GLN A 54 -3.08 16.76 -16.18
C GLN A 54 -3.87 15.46 -16.29
N TRP A 55 -4.47 15.04 -15.17
CA TRP A 55 -5.38 13.90 -15.15
C TRP A 55 -6.67 14.27 -15.90
N ARG A 56 -7.05 13.47 -16.91
CA ARG A 56 -8.24 13.78 -17.73
C ARG A 56 -9.53 13.43 -17.00
N LYS A 57 -10.57 14.21 -17.25
CA LYS A 57 -11.90 14.02 -16.64
C LYS A 57 -12.54 12.66 -16.94
N SER A 58 -12.22 12.07 -18.08
CA SER A 58 -12.70 10.74 -18.48
C SER A 58 -11.91 9.57 -17.89
N TRP A 59 -10.72 9.79 -17.33
CA TRP A 59 -9.88 8.73 -16.79
C TRP A 59 -10.40 8.22 -15.45
N ARG A 60 -10.37 6.91 -15.27
CA ARG A 60 -10.79 6.23 -14.04
C ARG A 60 -9.75 5.22 -13.60
N VAL A 61 -9.28 5.38 -12.38
CA VAL A 61 -8.40 4.40 -11.73
C VAL A 61 -9.19 3.13 -11.45
N ILE A 62 -8.64 1.99 -11.87
CA ILE A 62 -9.23 0.65 -11.69
C ILE A 62 -8.43 -0.21 -10.73
N ALA A 63 -7.15 0.10 -10.54
CA ALA A 63 -6.25 -0.51 -9.56
C ALA A 63 -5.08 0.44 -9.28
N ARG A 64 -4.35 0.19 -8.20
CA ARG A 64 -3.06 0.84 -7.89
C ARG A 64 -2.02 -0.21 -7.55
N ASN A 65 -0.77 0.08 -7.84
CA ASN A 65 0.35 -0.76 -7.43
C ASN A 65 0.73 -0.55 -5.96
N GLY A 66 1.78 -1.22 -5.50
CA GLY A 66 2.29 -1.09 -4.12
C GLY A 66 2.89 0.29 -3.79
N MET A 67 3.17 1.10 -4.81
CA MET A 67 3.69 2.47 -4.69
C MET A 67 2.63 3.54 -4.91
N ASP A 68 1.36 3.18 -4.98
CA ASP A 68 0.21 4.05 -5.26
C ASP A 68 0.12 4.59 -6.71
N ASP A 69 0.91 4.04 -7.65
CA ASP A 69 0.78 4.40 -9.05
C ASP A 69 -0.50 3.81 -9.66
N PRO A 70 -1.27 4.58 -10.45
CA PRO A 70 -2.55 4.15 -10.95
C PRO A 70 -2.48 3.30 -12.21
N PHE A 71 -3.29 2.24 -12.26
CA PHE A 71 -3.78 1.62 -13.49
C PHE A 71 -5.16 2.18 -13.79
N PHE A 72 -5.38 2.67 -15.01
CA PHE A 72 -6.61 3.38 -15.34
C PHE A 72 -7.07 3.14 -16.77
N VAL A 73 -8.30 3.49 -17.03
CA VAL A 73 -8.96 3.41 -18.33
C VAL A 73 -9.63 4.73 -18.67
N ASP A 74 -9.87 4.97 -19.95
CA ASP A 74 -10.59 6.15 -20.43
C ASP A 74 -12.07 5.82 -20.66
N PHE A 75 -12.95 6.30 -19.79
CA PHE A 75 -14.39 6.06 -19.89
C PHE A 75 -15.04 6.70 -21.14
N ALA A 76 -14.38 7.66 -21.78
CA ALA A 76 -14.86 8.20 -23.06
C ALA A 76 -14.75 7.17 -24.19
N LEU A 77 -13.91 6.13 -24.04
CA LEU A 77 -13.73 5.04 -24.99
C LEU A 77 -14.55 3.78 -24.61
N GLU A 78 -15.29 3.83 -23.52
CA GLU A 78 -16.10 2.72 -23.01
C GLU A 78 -15.31 1.40 -22.89
N ASP A 79 -15.86 0.28 -23.39
CA ASP A 79 -15.21 -1.04 -23.33
C ASP A 79 -14.01 -1.18 -24.31
N ALA A 80 -13.84 -0.21 -25.24
CA ALA A 80 -12.69 -0.19 -26.16
C ALA A 80 -11.46 0.53 -25.57
N SER A 81 -11.54 1.01 -24.33
CA SER A 81 -10.41 1.68 -23.69
C SER A 81 -9.24 0.73 -23.48
N PRO A 82 -8.02 1.10 -23.93
CA PRO A 82 -6.80 0.50 -23.43
C PRO A 82 -6.69 0.65 -21.90
N VAL A 83 -5.87 -0.19 -21.29
CA VAL A 83 -5.44 0.01 -19.91
C VAL A 83 -4.12 0.78 -19.94
N TYR A 84 -4.07 1.83 -19.14
CA TYR A 84 -2.91 2.69 -18.98
C TYR A 84 -2.36 2.58 -17.57
N PHE A 85 -1.08 2.88 -17.45
CA PHE A 85 -0.34 3.10 -16.21
C PHE A 85 0.26 4.51 -16.24
N ALA A 86 0.51 5.13 -15.10
CA ALA A 86 1.31 6.34 -15.01
C ALA A 86 2.00 6.41 -13.63
N TYR A 87 3.18 7.03 -13.59
CA TYR A 87 3.89 7.29 -12.34
C TYR A 87 3.29 8.50 -11.62
N HIS A 88 2.95 8.37 -10.35
CA HIS A 88 2.59 9.51 -9.52
C HIS A 88 3.85 10.29 -9.12
N GLY A 89 3.70 11.59 -8.84
CA GLY A 89 4.84 12.42 -8.39
C GLY A 89 5.82 12.83 -9.49
N ALA A 90 5.63 12.45 -10.75
CA ALA A 90 6.47 12.85 -11.88
C ALA A 90 6.24 14.33 -12.32
N GLY A 91 5.29 15.04 -11.71
CA GLY A 91 4.94 16.42 -12.04
C GLY A 91 3.96 16.55 -13.21
N SER A 92 3.76 15.48 -13.99
CA SER A 92 2.77 15.38 -15.05
C SER A 92 2.25 13.93 -15.15
N TRP A 93 1.04 13.75 -15.66
CA TRP A 93 0.47 12.44 -15.91
C TRP A 93 0.72 12.04 -17.37
N GLU A 94 1.70 11.16 -17.56
CA GLU A 94 2.06 10.61 -18.87
C GLU A 94 1.58 9.16 -18.96
N PRO A 95 0.49 8.88 -19.72
CA PRO A 95 -0.09 7.54 -19.79
C PRO A 95 0.77 6.59 -20.60
N ILE A 96 1.19 5.50 -20.00
CA ILE A 96 1.85 4.37 -20.63
C ILE A 96 0.79 3.31 -20.90
N LYS A 97 0.57 2.94 -22.16
CA LYS A 97 -0.38 1.88 -22.51
C LYS A 97 0.20 0.52 -22.12
N VAL A 98 -0.43 -0.16 -21.16
CA VAL A 98 0.01 -1.48 -20.69
C VAL A 98 -0.78 -2.65 -21.27
N ALA A 99 -1.98 -2.39 -21.82
CA ALA A 99 -2.74 -3.39 -22.56
C ALA A 99 -3.71 -2.73 -23.55
N ASP A 100 -4.10 -3.45 -24.60
CA ASP A 100 -5.09 -2.96 -25.57
C ASP A 100 -6.51 -2.93 -25.02
N GLY A 101 -6.76 -3.53 -23.86
CA GLY A 101 -8.04 -3.51 -23.15
C GLY A 101 -8.00 -4.33 -21.88
N ILE A 102 -9.09 -4.26 -21.12
CA ILE A 102 -9.20 -4.87 -19.80
C ILE A 102 -9.04 -6.40 -19.83
N VAL A 103 -9.57 -7.06 -20.87
CA VAL A 103 -9.46 -8.53 -21.01
C VAL A 103 -8.01 -8.93 -21.23
N LYS A 104 -7.30 -8.20 -22.10
CA LYS A 104 -5.87 -8.47 -22.35
C LYS A 104 -5.01 -8.20 -21.13
N PHE A 105 -5.33 -7.14 -20.38
CA PHE A 105 -4.64 -6.84 -19.13
C PHE A 105 -4.83 -7.95 -18.10
N GLU A 106 -6.06 -8.45 -17.95
CA GLU A 106 -6.37 -9.57 -17.07
C GLU A 106 -5.60 -10.85 -17.43
N GLU A 107 -5.50 -11.18 -18.74
CA GLU A 107 -4.70 -12.31 -19.22
C GLU A 107 -3.23 -12.17 -18.81
N ILE A 108 -2.65 -10.98 -19.03
CA ILE A 108 -1.26 -10.69 -18.67
C ILE A 108 -1.06 -10.83 -17.15
N LEU A 109 -1.91 -10.21 -16.34
CA LEU A 109 -1.79 -10.29 -14.88
C LEU A 109 -1.92 -11.72 -14.37
N THR A 110 -2.86 -12.49 -14.93
CA THR A 110 -3.07 -13.90 -14.53
C THR A 110 -1.83 -14.73 -14.86
N ALA A 111 -1.23 -14.52 -16.03
CA ALA A 111 -0.03 -15.24 -16.43
C ALA A 111 1.19 -14.84 -15.58
N LEU A 112 1.36 -13.54 -15.28
CA LEU A 112 2.43 -13.06 -14.40
C LEU A 112 2.27 -13.55 -12.95
N ALA A 113 1.04 -13.59 -12.44
CA ALA A 113 0.76 -14.11 -11.10
C ALA A 113 0.98 -15.63 -10.97
N ALA A 114 1.01 -16.35 -12.09
CA ALA A 114 1.28 -17.79 -12.13
C ALA A 114 2.78 -18.12 -12.35
N LEU A 115 3.63 -17.11 -12.52
CA LEU A 115 5.08 -17.34 -12.61
C LEU A 115 5.63 -17.75 -11.24
N GLU A 116 6.54 -18.72 -11.27
CA GLU A 116 7.27 -19.18 -10.09
C GLU A 116 8.76 -18.81 -10.22
N ALA A 117 9.40 -18.51 -9.10
CA ALA A 117 10.84 -18.29 -9.05
C ALA A 117 11.61 -19.60 -9.43
N PRO A 118 12.79 -19.52 -10.06
CA PRO A 118 13.47 -18.28 -10.48
C PRO A 118 12.80 -17.63 -11.68
N TYR A 119 12.67 -16.29 -11.64
CA TYR A 119 12.07 -15.54 -12.71
C TYR A 119 13.11 -15.31 -13.83
N SER A 120 12.70 -15.43 -15.07
CA SER A 120 13.58 -15.19 -16.21
C SER A 120 12.93 -14.29 -17.25
N LEU A 121 13.75 -13.54 -17.98
CA LEU A 121 13.27 -12.73 -19.12
C LEU A 121 12.56 -13.60 -20.17
N ASP A 122 13.00 -14.84 -20.37
CA ASP A 122 12.37 -15.77 -21.31
C ASP A 122 10.96 -16.19 -20.88
N ALA A 123 10.65 -16.19 -19.58
CA ALA A 123 9.33 -16.44 -19.08
C ALA A 123 8.41 -15.21 -19.18
N ILE A 124 8.97 -14.00 -19.05
CA ILE A 124 8.23 -12.74 -19.06
C ILE A 124 7.99 -12.22 -20.48
N ALA A 125 8.97 -12.32 -21.37
CA ALA A 125 8.91 -11.79 -22.73
C ALA A 125 7.70 -12.27 -23.58
N PRO A 126 7.21 -13.52 -23.46
CA PRO A 126 6.00 -13.94 -24.17
C PRO A 126 4.71 -13.31 -23.64
N LEU A 127 4.72 -12.79 -22.40
CA LEU A 127 3.55 -12.25 -21.70
C LEU A 127 3.41 -10.74 -21.90
N ALA A 128 4.53 -10.04 -22.11
CA ALA A 128 4.60 -8.60 -22.07
C ALA A 128 5.55 -8.06 -23.15
N ASP A 129 5.22 -6.89 -23.73
CA ASP A 129 6.09 -6.21 -24.71
C ASP A 129 7.23 -5.49 -23.98
N LEU A 130 8.42 -6.09 -23.99
CA LEU A 130 9.63 -5.52 -23.38
C LEU A 130 10.17 -4.24 -24.08
N ASN A 131 9.59 -3.81 -25.21
CA ASN A 131 9.85 -2.47 -25.74
C ASN A 131 9.09 -1.38 -24.99
N ASN A 132 8.06 -1.75 -24.26
CA ASN A 132 7.32 -0.87 -23.38
C ASN A 132 8.11 -0.64 -22.09
N GLU A 133 8.26 0.63 -21.68
CA GLU A 133 9.08 0.98 -20.51
C GLU A 133 8.57 0.36 -19.21
N PHE A 134 7.25 0.29 -19.00
CA PHE A 134 6.63 -0.34 -17.85
C PHE A 134 7.00 -1.84 -17.75
N TYR A 135 6.89 -2.56 -18.85
CA TYR A 135 7.19 -4.00 -18.85
C TYR A 135 8.70 -4.31 -18.79
N ARG A 136 9.54 -3.39 -19.23
CA ARG A 136 10.99 -3.51 -19.07
C ARG A 136 11.36 -3.34 -17.59
N GLU A 137 10.81 -2.32 -16.92
CA GLU A 137 11.02 -2.13 -15.49
C GLU A 137 10.47 -3.31 -14.66
N LEU A 138 9.29 -3.81 -15.03
CA LEU A 138 8.72 -5.02 -14.42
C LEU A 138 9.63 -6.24 -14.58
N ALA A 139 10.21 -6.44 -15.76
CA ALA A 139 11.14 -7.54 -16.01
C ALA A 139 12.42 -7.40 -15.18
N ASP A 140 12.92 -6.17 -15.02
CA ASP A 140 14.06 -5.87 -14.15
C ASP A 140 13.72 -6.14 -12.68
N ASP A 141 12.53 -5.78 -12.20
CA ASP A 141 12.05 -6.08 -10.83
C ASP A 141 12.00 -7.60 -10.57
N TYR A 142 11.45 -8.36 -11.50
CA TYR A 142 11.40 -9.81 -11.38
C TYR A 142 12.79 -10.47 -11.38
N THR A 143 13.69 -10.04 -12.27
CA THR A 143 15.04 -10.62 -12.36
C THR A 143 15.93 -10.23 -11.18
N GLN A 144 15.77 -9.03 -10.61
CA GLN A 144 16.49 -8.60 -9.41
C GLN A 144 16.07 -9.35 -8.15
N LYS A 145 14.84 -9.85 -8.08
CA LYS A 145 14.38 -10.68 -6.95
C LYS A 145 15.09 -12.02 -6.87
N ASP A 146 15.56 -12.54 -8.00
CA ASP A 146 16.34 -13.80 -8.04
C ASP A 146 17.81 -13.62 -7.65
N GLU A 147 18.36 -12.41 -7.84
CA GLU A 147 19.66 -12.06 -7.28
C GLU A 147 19.45 -11.80 -5.79
N ALA A 148 19.55 -12.86 -5.00
CA ALA A 148 19.32 -12.84 -3.56
C ALA A 148 19.74 -11.50 -2.91
N ARG A 149 18.83 -10.53 -2.85
CA ARG A 149 18.81 -9.65 -1.70
C ARG A 149 18.55 -10.62 -0.55
N GLU A 150 19.55 -10.82 0.30
CA GLU A 150 19.28 -11.18 1.67
C GLU A 150 18.32 -10.10 2.15
N GLU A 151 17.01 -10.38 2.09
CA GLU A 151 16.03 -9.51 2.74
C GLU A 151 16.55 -9.39 4.17
N PRO A 152 16.80 -8.18 4.67
CA PRO A 152 17.20 -8.04 6.06
C PRO A 152 16.12 -8.78 6.86
N GLU A 153 16.53 -9.79 7.61
CA GLU A 153 15.64 -10.59 8.46
C GLU A 153 15.09 -9.64 9.53
N TYR A 154 14.01 -8.94 9.20
CA TYR A 154 13.39 -7.99 10.12
C TYR A 154 12.86 -8.74 11.32
N LYS A 155 13.45 -8.45 12.48
CA LYS A 155 12.90 -8.88 13.74
C LYS A 155 11.78 -7.93 14.15
N TYR A 156 10.67 -8.51 14.50
CA TYR A 156 9.50 -7.74 14.94
C TYR A 156 9.34 -7.87 16.44
N PHE A 157 9.01 -6.77 17.07
CA PHE A 157 8.86 -6.69 18.52
C PHE A 157 7.57 -5.99 18.92
N SER A 158 7.02 -6.42 20.06
CA SER A 158 5.99 -5.67 20.77
C SER A 158 6.52 -5.19 22.10
N VAL A 159 6.25 -3.93 22.44
CA VAL A 159 6.61 -3.30 23.70
C VAL A 159 5.37 -3.20 24.58
N PHE A 160 5.45 -3.75 25.79
CA PHE A 160 4.37 -3.77 26.76
C PHE A 160 4.76 -3.02 28.01
N ILE A 161 3.94 -2.08 28.45
CA ILE A 161 4.08 -1.42 29.75
C ILE A 161 3.44 -2.29 30.83
N GLU A 162 4.19 -2.60 31.88
CA GLU A 162 3.75 -3.34 33.07
C GLU A 162 3.40 -2.43 34.25
N ASP A 163 4.07 -1.27 34.35
CA ASP A 163 3.83 -0.25 35.38
C ASP A 163 4.15 1.13 34.83
N LEU A 164 3.34 2.13 35.16
CA LEU A 164 3.47 3.49 34.65
C LEU A 164 4.62 4.30 35.27
N GLY A 165 5.35 3.71 36.20
CA GLY A 165 6.44 4.37 36.92
C GLY A 165 5.95 5.37 37.98
N SER A 166 6.91 6.09 38.56
CA SER A 166 6.66 7.03 39.66
C SER A 166 5.90 8.29 39.22
N ASP A 167 6.13 8.77 37.97
CA ASP A 167 5.45 9.95 37.42
C ASP A 167 4.38 9.55 36.41
N LYS A 168 3.27 9.01 36.91
CA LYS A 168 2.17 8.52 36.07
C LYS A 168 1.61 9.59 35.13
N VAL A 169 1.66 10.86 35.50
CA VAL A 169 1.15 11.96 34.68
C VAL A 169 2.01 12.16 33.44
N LYS A 170 3.34 12.21 33.61
CA LYS A 170 4.25 12.30 32.45
C LYS A 170 4.13 11.11 31.53
N THR A 171 4.03 9.90 32.10
CA THR A 171 3.81 8.68 31.32
C THR A 171 2.50 8.74 30.54
N LEU A 172 1.40 9.15 31.13
CA LEU A 172 0.11 9.30 30.44
C LEU A 172 0.15 10.36 29.33
N VAL A 173 0.85 11.47 29.55
CA VAL A 173 1.05 12.51 28.50
C VAL A 173 1.86 11.95 27.35
N PHE A 174 2.89 11.13 27.63
CA PHE A 174 3.66 10.47 26.61
C PHE A 174 2.83 9.43 25.85
N LEU A 175 2.05 8.59 26.54
CA LEU A 175 1.15 7.61 25.89
C LEU A 175 0.10 8.29 25.01
N LYS A 176 -0.41 9.47 25.40
CA LYS A 176 -1.33 10.25 24.56
C LYS A 176 -0.70 10.66 23.23
N LYS A 177 0.62 10.85 23.16
CA LYS A 177 1.32 11.11 21.90
C LYS A 177 1.47 9.87 21.03
N ILE A 178 1.58 8.69 21.63
CA ILE A 178 1.61 7.41 20.90
C ILE A 178 0.22 7.09 20.34
N PHE A 179 -0.84 7.34 21.10
CA PHE A 179 -2.23 7.11 20.71
C PHE A 179 -2.86 8.42 20.22
N GLU A 180 -2.33 8.98 19.13
CA GLU A 180 -2.65 10.34 18.64
C GLU A 180 -4.15 10.59 18.45
N ASP A 181 -4.89 9.61 17.95
CA ASP A 181 -6.32 9.73 17.65
C ASP A 181 -7.25 9.54 18.88
N GLU A 182 -6.69 9.14 20.02
CA GLU A 182 -7.47 8.92 21.23
C GLU A 182 -7.60 10.17 22.10
N SER A 183 -8.70 10.31 22.83
CA SER A 183 -8.79 11.33 23.88
C SER A 183 -7.89 10.97 25.07
N PHE A 184 -7.46 11.97 25.87
CA PHE A 184 -6.69 11.72 27.10
C PHE A 184 -7.42 10.79 28.08
N ALA A 185 -8.76 10.88 28.14
CA ALA A 185 -9.58 10.00 28.96
C ALA A 185 -9.52 8.54 28.49
N ALA A 186 -9.53 8.31 27.16
CA ALA A 186 -9.38 6.99 26.57
C ALA A 186 -7.99 6.41 26.84
N THR A 187 -6.93 7.19 26.62
CA THR A 187 -5.54 6.79 26.94
C THR A 187 -5.40 6.40 28.42
N LYS A 188 -6.00 7.19 29.32
CA LYS A 188 -6.01 6.87 30.76
C LYS A 188 -6.77 5.58 31.07
N GLY A 189 -7.90 5.34 30.39
CA GLY A 189 -8.68 4.10 30.52
C GLY A 189 -7.87 2.88 30.06
N ARG A 190 -7.18 2.97 28.92
CA ARG A 190 -6.28 1.88 28.44
C ARG A 190 -5.15 1.59 29.43
N ALA A 191 -4.55 2.62 29.99
CA ALA A 191 -3.44 2.51 30.94
C ALA A 191 -3.85 1.91 32.31
N GLN A 192 -5.13 1.68 32.55
CA GLN A 192 -5.61 0.93 33.72
C GLN A 192 -5.53 -0.59 33.51
N ASN A 193 -5.47 -1.04 32.27
CA ASN A 193 -5.42 -2.46 31.91
C ASN A 193 -3.99 -2.85 31.50
N LEU A 194 -3.15 -3.09 32.49
CA LEU A 194 -1.77 -3.54 32.28
C LEU A 194 -1.71 -5.10 32.23
N PRO A 195 -0.78 -5.69 31.44
CA PRO A 195 0.21 -5.03 30.59
C PRO A 195 -0.43 -4.40 29.33
N LEU A 196 -0.03 -3.17 29.01
CA LEU A 196 -0.51 -2.42 27.84
C LEU A 196 0.49 -2.48 26.69
N CYS A 197 0.09 -3.05 25.54
CA CYS A 197 0.88 -2.96 24.32
C CYS A 197 0.85 -1.52 23.78
N VAL A 198 2.02 -0.92 23.63
CA VAL A 198 2.19 0.48 23.19
C VAL A 198 2.88 0.59 21.85
N PHE A 199 3.43 -0.50 21.35
CA PHE A 199 4.11 -0.57 20.04
C PHE A 199 4.15 -2.01 19.55
N SER A 200 4.03 -2.18 18.24
CA SER A 200 4.40 -3.41 17.54
C SER A 200 4.99 -3.02 16.19
N GLY A 201 6.17 -3.52 15.86
CA GLY A 201 6.89 -3.18 14.63
C GLY A 201 8.31 -3.71 14.61
N ILE A 202 9.14 -3.19 13.71
CA ILE A 202 10.54 -3.57 13.56
C ILE A 202 11.41 -3.08 14.75
N GLU A 203 12.54 -3.74 14.97
CA GLU A 203 13.43 -3.47 16.10
C GLU A 203 13.91 -2.03 16.15
N GLU A 204 14.30 -1.47 15.01
CA GLU A 204 14.84 -0.12 14.90
C GLU A 204 13.88 0.97 15.41
N LEU A 205 12.59 0.74 15.26
CA LEU A 205 11.55 1.66 15.77
C LEU A 205 11.21 1.39 17.25
N ALA A 206 11.44 0.16 17.72
CA ALA A 206 11.21 -0.18 19.13
C ALA A 206 12.27 0.42 20.07
N LEU A 207 13.51 0.52 19.64
CA LEU A 207 14.64 0.98 20.47
C LEU A 207 14.46 2.40 21.02
N PRO A 208 14.13 3.44 20.21
CA PRO A 208 13.92 4.80 20.72
C PRO A 208 12.76 4.89 21.72
N LEU A 209 11.74 4.04 21.55
CA LEU A 209 10.61 3.96 22.46
C LEU A 209 11.03 3.36 23.81
N GLN A 210 11.84 2.29 23.79
CA GLN A 210 12.37 1.66 25.01
C GLN A 210 13.21 2.65 25.83
N ASP A 211 14.11 3.38 25.16
CA ASP A 211 14.92 4.43 25.80
C ASP A 211 14.05 5.50 26.45
N LYS A 212 12.99 5.90 25.76
CA LYS A 212 12.05 6.90 26.29
C LYS A 212 11.27 6.37 27.48
N LEU A 213 10.76 5.14 27.46
CA LEU A 213 10.07 4.52 28.57
C LEU A 213 11.00 4.35 29.77
N ALA A 214 12.26 3.90 29.56
CA ALA A 214 13.26 3.81 30.60
C ALA A 214 13.53 5.17 31.26
N SER A 215 13.68 6.24 30.45
CA SER A 215 13.89 7.62 30.96
C SER A 215 12.73 8.15 31.80
N LEU A 216 11.52 7.63 31.61
CA LEU A 216 10.33 7.95 32.41
C LEU A 216 10.18 7.06 33.66
N GLY A 217 11.10 6.10 33.87
CA GLY A 217 11.03 5.15 34.98
C GLY A 217 9.87 4.16 34.85
N VAL A 218 9.40 3.92 33.64
CA VAL A 218 8.32 2.98 33.32
C VAL A 218 8.87 1.55 33.36
N LYS A 219 8.14 0.62 33.99
CA LYS A 219 8.45 -0.80 33.88
C LYS A 219 7.79 -1.36 32.62
N PHE A 220 8.60 -1.92 31.75
CA PHE A 220 8.14 -2.51 30.49
C PHE A 220 8.92 -3.79 30.17
N HIS A 221 8.35 -4.61 29.28
CA HIS A 221 9.04 -5.71 28.63
C HIS A 221 8.87 -5.66 27.12
N VAL A 222 9.81 -6.29 26.43
CA VAL A 222 9.81 -6.41 24.96
C VAL A 222 9.65 -7.89 24.64
N ARG A 223 8.76 -8.20 23.68
CA ARG A 223 8.56 -9.56 23.20
C ARG A 223 8.79 -9.60 21.69
N GLU A 224 9.66 -10.49 21.25
CA GLU A 224 9.78 -10.81 19.84
C GLU A 224 8.47 -11.45 19.36
N ILE A 225 8.00 -11.03 18.17
CA ILE A 225 6.76 -11.51 17.56
C ILE A 225 7.02 -11.91 16.11
N THR A 226 6.17 -12.76 15.56
CA THR A 226 6.19 -13.10 14.14
C THR A 226 5.52 -12.01 13.31
N PHE A 227 5.81 -11.98 12.01
CA PHE A 227 5.12 -11.08 11.07
C PHE A 227 3.59 -11.32 11.08
N SER A 228 3.15 -12.57 11.18
CA SER A 228 1.73 -12.89 11.29
C SER A 228 1.06 -12.31 12.54
N GLU A 229 1.77 -12.32 13.69
CA GLU A 229 1.27 -11.68 14.92
C GLU A 229 1.22 -10.14 14.80
N LEU A 230 2.19 -9.55 14.06
CA LEU A 230 2.19 -8.11 13.78
C LEU A 230 0.94 -7.71 12.98
N ILE A 231 0.67 -8.41 11.87
CA ILE A 231 -0.51 -8.13 11.02
C ILE A 231 -1.81 -8.30 11.82
N ALA A 232 -1.93 -9.37 12.62
CA ALA A 232 -3.15 -9.60 13.43
C ALA A 232 -3.44 -8.51 14.46
N ARG A 233 -2.48 -7.61 14.76
CA ARG A 233 -2.65 -6.50 15.73
C ARG A 233 -3.00 -5.18 15.07
N HIS A 234 -2.76 -5.05 13.76
CA HIS A 234 -3.00 -3.83 12.98
C HIS A 234 -4.21 -3.95 12.03
N GLY A 235 -4.79 -5.14 11.87
CA GLY A 235 -6.05 -5.41 11.18
C GLY A 235 -7.22 -5.51 12.16
#